data_eb58af273ad3b8e0d4c117d2ff2a2035
#
_entry.id   eb58af273ad3b8e0d4c117d2ff2a2035
#
_cell.length_a   1.000
_cell.length_b   1.000
_cell.length_c   1.000
_cell.angle_alpha   90.00
_cell.angle_beta   90.00
_cell.angle_gamma   90.00
#
_symmetry.space_group_name_H-M   'P 1'
#
loop_
_entity.id
_entity.type
_entity.pdbx_description
1 polymer ?
#
loop_
_entity_poly.entity_id
_entity_poly.type
_entity_poly.pdbx_seq_one_letter_code
_entity_poly.pdbx_strand_id
1 'polypeptide(L)'
;MLTVPRTAPIIRVMLVVSIVIFGSACLASDSSSEGTFSKINADQTIRDLSSFEKAPFKLAKEYDVSALPAANAAYKGFFTPPDSKPIQYELRIYPDHTSAVEKGMEYAEEVTGADALLRSVDVRWDEGTNDRRGGGAARGSLTPLYGDYAIIGNVIMLCQGRNSTQSLNRCEALLLAVGIGK
;
A
#
# COMPACT_ATOMS: atom_id res chain seq x y z
N MET A 1 31.59 -79.69 -51.02
CA MET A 1 30.57 -80.11 -50.05
C MET A 1 30.05 -78.88 -49.39
N LEU A 2 29.05 -78.38 -49.99
CA LEU A 2 27.65 -78.28 -49.59
C LEU A 2 27.45 -78.01 -48.06
N THR A 3 27.03 -76.83 -47.74
CA THR A 3 25.69 -76.61 -47.16
C THR A 3 25.31 -75.16 -47.11
N VAL A 4 24.05 -74.92 -47.46
CA VAL A 4 23.34 -73.77 -47.78
C VAL A 4 22.81 -72.99 -46.50
N PRO A 5 22.50 -71.72 -46.57
CA PRO A 5 22.20 -70.84 -45.49
C PRO A 5 20.74 -70.91 -45.04
N ARG A 6 20.50 -70.49 -43.82
CA ARG A 6 19.16 -70.34 -43.31
C ARG A 6 18.94 -68.90 -42.88
N THR A 7 18.12 -68.22 -43.65
CA THR A 7 17.60 -66.90 -43.40
C THR A 7 16.75 -66.90 -42.14
N ALA A 8 16.94 -65.89 -41.33
CA ALA A 8 16.05 -65.56 -40.20
C ALA A 8 15.50 -64.12 -40.38
N PRO A 9 14.26 -63.90 -40.07
CA PRO A 9 13.54 -62.65 -40.44
C PRO A 9 13.87 -61.48 -39.51
N ILE A 10 13.94 -60.35 -40.13
CA ILE A 10 14.14 -59.07 -39.49
C ILE A 10 12.83 -58.67 -38.79
N ILE A 11 12.82 -58.71 -37.47
CA ILE A 11 11.77 -58.14 -36.63
C ILE A 11 12.05 -56.65 -36.57
N ARG A 12 11.23 -55.83 -37.27
CA ARG A 12 11.19 -54.42 -37.11
C ARG A 12 10.51 -54.09 -35.78
N VAL A 13 11.31 -53.75 -34.78
CA VAL A 13 10.83 -53.18 -33.56
C VAL A 13 10.52 -51.68 -33.86
N MET A 14 9.25 -51.34 -33.98
CA MET A 14 8.81 -49.97 -34.00
C MET A 14 9.00 -49.38 -32.59
N LEU A 15 9.98 -48.52 -32.45
CA LEU A 15 10.19 -47.75 -31.25
C LEU A 15 9.22 -46.58 -31.27
N VAL A 16 8.10 -46.73 -30.56
CA VAL A 16 7.15 -45.62 -30.34
C VAL A 16 7.78 -44.72 -29.26
N VAL A 17 8.38 -43.62 -29.73
CA VAL A 17 8.84 -42.55 -28.83
C VAL A 17 7.60 -41.74 -28.38
N SER A 18 7.09 -42.06 -27.21
CA SER A 18 6.09 -41.26 -26.53
C SER A 18 6.78 -40.03 -25.98
N ILE A 19 6.61 -38.89 -26.67
CA ILE A 19 6.98 -37.56 -26.18
C ILE A 19 5.97 -37.20 -25.11
N VAL A 20 6.32 -37.36 -23.84
CA VAL A 20 5.58 -36.84 -22.72
C VAL A 20 5.93 -35.34 -22.63
N ILE A 21 5.07 -34.51 -23.15
CA ILE A 21 5.14 -33.06 -22.97
C ILE A 21 4.71 -32.79 -21.51
N PHE A 22 5.67 -32.61 -20.62
CA PHE A 22 5.41 -32.03 -19.31
C PHE A 22 5.04 -30.56 -19.51
N GLY A 23 3.75 -30.30 -19.65
CA GLY A 23 3.20 -28.96 -19.50
C GLY A 23 3.46 -28.51 -18.07
N SER A 24 4.47 -27.65 -17.86
CA SER A 24 4.62 -26.88 -16.64
C SER A 24 3.43 -25.92 -16.54
N ALA A 25 2.35 -26.39 -15.93
CA ALA A 25 1.30 -25.51 -15.43
C ALA A 25 1.95 -24.66 -14.33
N CYS A 26 2.35 -23.42 -14.67
CA CYS A 26 2.48 -22.37 -13.68
C CYS A 26 1.11 -22.23 -13.04
N LEU A 27 0.92 -22.84 -11.89
CA LEU A 27 -0.11 -22.46 -10.95
C LEU A 27 0.28 -21.02 -10.51
N ALA A 28 -0.23 -20.02 -11.25
CA ALA A 28 -0.43 -18.71 -10.68
C ALA A 28 -1.31 -18.97 -9.47
N SER A 29 -0.73 -18.91 -8.28
CA SER A 29 -1.50 -18.79 -7.06
C SER A 29 -2.18 -17.43 -7.13
N ASP A 30 -3.38 -17.40 -7.72
CA ASP A 30 -4.37 -16.40 -7.43
C ASP A 30 -4.69 -16.58 -5.95
N SER A 31 -3.90 -15.92 -5.11
CA SER A 31 -4.36 -15.57 -3.79
C SER A 31 -5.46 -14.53 -4.02
N SER A 32 -6.67 -15.00 -4.22
CA SER A 32 -7.87 -14.23 -4.04
C SER A 32 -7.89 -13.74 -2.59
N SER A 33 -7.23 -12.61 -2.35
CA SER A 33 -7.45 -11.81 -1.15
C SER A 33 -8.83 -11.21 -1.31
N GLU A 34 -9.83 -11.91 -0.77
CA GLU A 34 -11.16 -11.34 -0.57
C GLU A 34 -10.98 -9.98 0.12
N GLY A 35 -11.32 -8.90 -0.61
CA GLY A 35 -11.57 -7.60 -0.01
C GLY A 35 -10.37 -6.82 0.53
N THR A 36 -9.15 -7.09 0.11
CA THR A 36 -8.02 -6.26 0.56
C THR A 36 -8.00 -4.95 -0.21
N PHE A 37 -8.23 -3.89 0.53
CA PHE A 37 -8.05 -2.53 0.13
C PHE A 37 -6.70 -2.33 -0.61
N SER A 38 -6.76 -1.75 -1.82
CA SER A 38 -5.55 -1.46 -2.58
C SER A 38 -4.84 -0.25 -1.98
N LYS A 39 -3.57 -0.41 -1.59
CA LYS A 39 -2.74 0.67 -1.05
C LYS A 39 -2.66 1.87 -2.00
N ILE A 40 -2.63 1.63 -3.30
CA ILE A 40 -2.65 2.69 -4.33
C ILE A 40 -3.84 2.43 -5.24
N ASN A 41 -4.78 3.35 -5.23
CA ASN A 41 -6.00 3.31 -6.04
C ASN A 41 -6.07 4.55 -6.93
N ALA A 42 -6.01 4.36 -8.24
CA ALA A 42 -6.05 5.40 -9.26
C ALA A 42 -7.48 5.92 -9.53
N ASP A 43 -8.29 6.07 -8.50
CA ASP A 43 -9.60 6.71 -8.60
C ASP A 43 -9.45 8.16 -9.11
N GLN A 44 -10.21 8.53 -10.12
CA GLN A 44 -10.14 9.86 -10.74
C GLN A 44 -11.00 10.91 -10.00
N THR A 45 -11.67 10.52 -8.92
CA THR A 45 -12.48 11.44 -8.11
C THR A 45 -11.56 12.39 -7.36
N ILE A 46 -11.72 13.68 -7.59
CA ILE A 46 -11.01 14.70 -6.83
C ILE A 46 -11.69 14.90 -5.47
N ARG A 47 -10.90 14.78 -4.43
CA ARG A 47 -11.32 14.88 -3.03
C ARG A 47 -10.63 16.04 -2.33
N ASP A 48 -11.33 16.63 -1.41
CA ASP A 48 -10.84 17.61 -0.47
C ASP A 48 -11.16 17.18 0.98
N LEU A 49 -10.90 18.04 1.95
CA LEU A 49 -11.20 17.77 3.36
C LEU A 49 -12.67 17.41 3.58
N SER A 50 -13.59 18.09 2.88
CA SER A 50 -15.05 17.88 3.03
C SER A 50 -15.48 16.46 2.68
N SER A 51 -14.73 15.77 1.83
CA SER A 51 -14.96 14.37 1.49
C SER A 51 -14.79 13.44 2.70
N PHE A 52 -13.94 13.80 3.64
CA PHE A 52 -13.65 13.04 4.87
C PHE A 52 -14.55 13.45 6.04
N GLU A 53 -15.09 14.66 6.03
CA GLU A 53 -16.04 15.15 7.04
C GLU A 53 -17.42 14.50 6.96
N LYS A 54 -17.68 13.70 5.92
CA LYS A 54 -18.88 12.83 5.82
C LYS A 54 -18.94 11.77 6.92
N ALA A 55 -17.79 11.35 7.45
CA ALA A 55 -17.67 10.61 8.70
C ALA A 55 -17.41 11.61 9.85
N PRO A 56 -17.47 11.18 11.12
CA PRO A 56 -17.10 12.01 12.27
C PRO A 56 -15.58 12.22 12.35
N PHE A 57 -14.97 12.67 11.25
CA PHE A 57 -13.57 13.06 11.18
C PHE A 57 -13.41 14.44 11.81
N LYS A 58 -12.51 14.53 12.80
CA LYS A 58 -12.24 15.76 13.53
C LYS A 58 -10.91 16.34 13.09
N LEU A 59 -10.97 17.45 12.33
CA LEU A 59 -9.79 18.24 12.00
C LEU A 59 -9.14 18.77 13.29
N ALA A 60 -7.81 18.61 13.39
CA ALA A 60 -7.02 19.06 14.52
C ALA A 60 -5.97 20.11 14.12
N LYS A 61 -5.42 20.01 12.93
CA LYS A 61 -4.39 20.95 12.45
C LYS A 61 -4.38 20.96 10.91
N GLU A 62 -4.15 22.12 10.34
CA GLU A 62 -3.72 22.32 8.95
C GLU A 62 -2.21 22.59 8.94
N TYR A 63 -1.50 22.01 8.00
CA TYR A 63 -0.07 22.15 7.84
C TYR A 63 0.27 23.12 6.71
N ASP A 64 1.39 23.83 6.85
CA ASP A 64 1.98 24.58 5.74
C ASP A 64 2.57 23.61 4.70
N VAL A 65 2.04 23.68 3.48
CA VAL A 65 2.45 22.83 2.36
C VAL A 65 3.45 23.51 1.42
N SER A 66 3.95 24.69 1.74
CA SER A 66 4.85 25.45 0.87
C SER A 66 6.12 24.71 0.46
N ALA A 67 6.58 23.78 1.33
CA ALA A 67 7.72 22.89 1.08
C ALA A 67 7.31 21.45 0.71
N LEU A 68 6.01 21.17 0.49
CA LEU A 68 5.52 19.89 0.03
C LEU A 68 5.13 19.98 -1.46
N PRO A 69 5.94 19.44 -2.39
CA PRO A 69 5.77 19.68 -3.82
C PRO A 69 4.39 19.32 -4.33
N ALA A 70 3.75 20.23 -5.05
CA ALA A 70 2.44 20.10 -5.68
C ALA A 70 1.26 19.82 -4.73
N ALA A 71 1.45 19.80 -3.41
CA ALA A 71 0.33 19.63 -2.49
C ALA A 71 -0.53 20.91 -2.44
N ASN A 72 -1.85 20.75 -2.49
CA ASN A 72 -2.80 21.83 -2.30
C ASN A 72 -3.05 22.12 -0.82
N ALA A 73 -3.05 21.07 0.01
CA ALA A 73 -3.26 21.15 1.45
C ALA A 73 -2.77 19.89 2.16
N ALA A 74 -2.52 19.99 3.45
CA ALA A 74 -2.27 18.84 4.31
C ALA A 74 -2.89 19.06 5.70
N TYR A 75 -3.46 18.01 6.26
CA TYR A 75 -4.25 18.06 7.48
C TYR A 75 -3.89 16.94 8.45
N LYS A 76 -3.91 17.26 9.76
CA LYS A 76 -4.00 16.25 10.81
C LYS A 76 -5.42 16.21 11.34
N GLY A 77 -5.95 15.00 11.52
CA GLY A 77 -7.25 14.82 12.13
C GLY A 77 -7.41 13.47 12.79
N PHE A 78 -8.57 13.25 13.38
CA PHE A 78 -8.91 12.03 14.10
C PHE A 78 -10.24 11.48 13.63
N PHE A 79 -10.28 10.17 13.44
CA PHE A 79 -11.52 9.42 13.27
C PHE A 79 -11.58 8.32 14.33
N THR A 80 -12.77 8.07 14.86
CA THR A 80 -13.01 7.02 15.84
C THR A 80 -13.90 5.95 15.22
N PRO A 81 -13.34 4.82 14.76
CA PRO A 81 -14.15 3.67 14.34
C PRO A 81 -15.03 3.18 15.48
N PRO A 82 -16.16 2.49 15.20
CA PRO A 82 -16.96 1.81 16.21
C PRO A 82 -16.09 0.96 17.15
N ASP A 83 -16.38 1.01 18.44
CA ASP A 83 -15.70 0.22 19.49
C ASP A 83 -14.17 0.41 19.58
N SER A 84 -13.67 1.55 19.12
CA SER A 84 -12.25 1.87 19.06
C SER A 84 -11.92 3.18 19.77
N LYS A 85 -10.61 3.42 19.95
CA LYS A 85 -10.08 4.73 20.37
C LYS A 85 -9.92 5.64 19.15
N PRO A 86 -9.86 6.97 19.34
CA PRO A 86 -9.52 7.88 18.26
C PRO A 86 -8.20 7.49 17.60
N ILE A 87 -8.20 7.45 16.27
CA ILE A 87 -7.06 7.13 15.43
C ILE A 87 -6.65 8.40 14.71
N GLN A 88 -5.36 8.71 14.71
CA GLN A 88 -4.82 9.86 14.02
C GLN A 88 -4.56 9.53 12.54
N TYR A 89 -4.85 10.52 11.71
CA TYR A 89 -4.58 10.50 10.27
C TYR A 89 -3.89 11.79 9.86
N GLU A 90 -3.03 11.68 8.85
CA GLU A 90 -2.53 12.81 8.09
C GLU A 90 -3.03 12.66 6.66
N LEU A 91 -3.75 13.67 6.15
CA LEU A 91 -4.30 13.71 4.80
C LEU A 91 -3.52 14.77 4.01
N ARG A 92 -2.94 14.38 2.88
CA ARG A 92 -2.25 15.28 1.94
C ARG A 92 -3.03 15.30 0.65
N ILE A 93 -3.52 16.48 0.27
CA ILE A 93 -4.39 16.69 -0.89
C ILE A 93 -3.56 17.23 -2.05
N TYR A 94 -3.64 16.58 -3.18
CA TYR A 94 -2.97 16.95 -4.42
C TYR A 94 -3.98 17.38 -5.49
N PRO A 95 -3.56 18.03 -6.61
CA PRO A 95 -4.45 18.35 -7.70
C PRO A 95 -5.12 17.13 -8.33
N ASP A 96 -4.38 16.03 -8.47
CA ASP A 96 -4.80 14.79 -9.11
C ASP A 96 -3.98 13.59 -8.61
N HIS A 97 -4.35 12.39 -9.07
CA HIS A 97 -3.66 11.14 -8.70
C HIS A 97 -2.19 11.11 -9.15
N THR A 98 -1.92 11.58 -10.35
CA THR A 98 -0.55 11.62 -10.89
C THR A 98 0.36 12.46 -10.02
N SER A 99 -0.10 13.65 -9.63
CA SER A 99 0.62 14.53 -8.72
C SER A 99 0.84 13.89 -7.34
N ALA A 100 -0.18 13.20 -6.80
CA ALA A 100 -0.04 12.48 -5.54
C ALA A 100 1.05 11.40 -5.61
N VAL A 101 1.06 10.60 -6.69
CA VAL A 101 2.05 9.53 -6.88
C VAL A 101 3.44 10.10 -7.17
N GLU A 102 3.58 10.98 -8.17
CA GLU A 102 4.88 11.44 -8.63
C GLU A 102 5.56 12.44 -7.70
N LYS A 103 4.79 13.25 -6.97
CA LYS A 103 5.32 14.34 -6.14
C LYS A 103 5.18 14.11 -4.65
N GLY A 104 4.21 13.28 -4.24
CA GLY A 104 3.87 13.10 -2.83
C GLY A 104 4.29 11.76 -2.23
N MET A 105 4.33 10.70 -3.02
CA MET A 105 4.54 9.34 -2.52
C MET A 105 5.87 9.20 -1.75
N GLU A 106 6.98 9.68 -2.30
CA GLU A 106 8.29 9.63 -1.64
C GLU A 106 8.31 10.35 -0.29
N TYR A 107 7.57 11.45 -0.16
CA TYR A 107 7.42 12.18 1.11
C TYR A 107 6.55 11.43 2.12
N ALA A 108 5.69 10.52 1.69
CA ALA A 108 4.94 9.65 2.57
C ALA A 108 5.78 8.45 3.01
N GLU A 109 6.51 7.84 2.09
CA GLU A 109 7.44 6.73 2.36
C GLU A 109 8.49 7.12 3.38
N GLU A 110 9.07 8.31 3.25
CA GLU A 110 10.11 8.84 4.13
C GLU A 110 9.70 8.87 5.61
N VAL A 111 8.41 9.04 5.91
CA VAL A 111 7.89 9.25 7.27
C VAL A 111 6.96 8.16 7.78
N THR A 112 6.88 7.03 7.07
CA THR A 112 6.04 5.89 7.43
C THR A 112 6.85 4.59 7.52
N GLY A 113 6.33 3.59 8.24
CA GLY A 113 6.99 2.30 8.37
C GLY A 113 8.07 2.26 9.44
N ALA A 114 8.81 1.13 9.48
CA ALA A 114 9.81 0.87 10.53
C ALA A 114 11.03 1.81 10.43
N ASP A 115 11.38 2.21 9.22
CA ASP A 115 12.56 3.02 8.90
C ASP A 115 12.22 4.52 8.76
N ALA A 116 11.04 4.93 9.21
CA ALA A 116 10.57 6.31 9.11
C ALA A 116 11.55 7.32 9.72
N LEU A 117 11.82 8.39 8.98
CA LEU A 117 12.58 9.51 9.47
C LEU A 117 11.72 10.38 10.40
N LEU A 118 12.17 10.56 11.64
CA LEU A 118 11.36 11.21 12.70
C LEU A 118 12.00 12.49 13.24
N ARG A 119 13.07 12.98 12.65
CA ARG A 119 13.73 14.23 13.05
C ARG A 119 13.58 15.25 11.95
N SER A 120 13.25 16.49 12.30
CA SER A 120 13.04 17.58 11.34
C SER A 120 14.24 17.82 10.42
N VAL A 121 15.45 17.54 10.91
CA VAL A 121 16.70 17.71 10.14
C VAL A 121 16.96 16.59 9.12
N ASP A 122 16.23 15.49 9.22
CA ASP A 122 16.44 14.31 8.37
C ASP A 122 15.40 14.20 7.23
N VAL A 123 14.27 14.91 7.36
CA VAL A 123 13.14 14.87 6.42
C VAL A 123 13.15 16.05 5.45
N ARG A 124 12.65 15.83 4.23
CA ARG A 124 12.54 16.87 3.21
C ARG A 124 11.41 17.86 3.46
N TRP A 125 10.34 17.42 4.13
CA TRP A 125 9.23 18.25 4.58
C TRP A 125 9.06 18.08 6.09
N ASP A 126 9.55 19.07 6.84
CA ASP A 126 9.64 19.00 8.30
C ASP A 126 8.38 19.42 9.03
N GLU A 127 7.44 20.12 8.36
CA GLU A 127 6.15 20.46 8.94
C GLU A 127 5.42 19.19 9.40
N GLY A 128 4.90 19.20 10.61
CA GLY A 128 4.20 18.04 11.20
C GLY A 128 5.10 16.91 11.72
N THR A 129 6.42 17.00 11.67
CA THR A 129 7.33 15.92 12.11
C THR A 129 7.07 15.48 13.56
N ASN A 130 6.75 16.41 14.46
CA ASN A 130 6.42 16.08 15.86
C ASN A 130 5.10 15.29 15.97
N ASP A 131 4.17 15.51 15.07
CA ASP A 131 2.87 14.83 15.02
C ASP A 131 2.97 13.41 14.47
N ARG A 132 4.07 13.07 13.78
CA ARG A 132 4.35 11.73 13.22
C ARG A 132 5.09 10.81 14.17
N ARG A 133 5.39 11.29 15.39
CA ARG A 133 6.06 10.52 16.44
C ARG A 133 5.05 9.81 17.31
N GLY A 134 5.21 8.51 17.46
CA GLY A 134 4.50 7.70 18.44
C GLY A 134 5.36 7.49 19.70
N GLY A 135 4.71 7.12 20.79
CA GLY A 135 5.39 6.86 22.06
C GLY A 135 5.53 8.11 22.94
N GLY A 136 5.38 7.92 24.25
CA GLY A 136 5.53 9.02 25.22
C GLY A 136 7.00 9.41 25.35
N ALA A 137 7.25 10.69 25.53
CA ALA A 137 8.56 11.30 25.75
C ALA A 137 9.38 10.65 26.90
N ALA A 138 8.74 9.87 27.76
CA ALA A 138 9.35 9.20 28.90
C ALA A 138 10.28 8.02 28.56
N ARG A 139 10.31 7.54 27.30
CA ARG A 139 11.08 6.34 26.92
C ARG A 139 12.31 6.60 26.06
N GLY A 140 12.61 7.84 25.70
CA GLY A 140 13.83 8.21 24.97
C GLY A 140 13.93 7.68 23.52
N SER A 141 13.02 6.82 23.07
CA SER A 141 13.01 6.31 21.71
C SER A 141 11.87 6.93 20.91
N LEU A 142 12.21 7.51 19.76
CA LEU A 142 11.23 7.93 18.77
C LEU A 142 10.72 6.68 18.07
N THR A 143 9.41 6.50 18.00
CA THR A 143 8.77 5.43 17.21
C THR A 143 7.86 6.06 16.19
N PRO A 144 7.76 5.49 14.96
CA PRO A 144 6.81 5.96 13.98
C PRO A 144 5.37 5.84 14.49
N LEU A 145 4.58 6.89 14.28
CA LEU A 145 3.15 6.85 14.55
C LEU A 145 2.40 6.16 13.40
N TYR A 146 2.87 6.35 12.18
CA TYR A 146 2.27 5.84 10.96
C TYR A 146 3.06 4.63 10.46
N GLY A 147 2.47 3.43 10.52
CA GLY A 147 3.11 2.21 10.03
C GLY A 147 3.04 2.06 8.52
N ASP A 148 2.18 2.83 7.85
CA ASP A 148 2.08 2.89 6.39
C ASP A 148 1.16 4.04 5.96
N TYR A 149 1.06 4.23 4.62
CA TYR A 149 0.17 5.18 3.95
C TYR A 149 -0.66 4.49 2.86
N ALA A 150 -1.70 5.17 2.37
CA ALA A 150 -2.45 4.78 1.19
C ALA A 150 -2.65 6.00 0.26
N ILE A 151 -2.80 5.74 -1.04
CA ILE A 151 -3.12 6.76 -2.04
C ILE A 151 -4.47 6.44 -2.66
N ILE A 152 -5.44 7.33 -2.52
CA ILE A 152 -6.79 7.18 -3.07
C ILE A 152 -7.09 8.41 -3.93
N GLY A 153 -7.04 8.21 -5.24
CA GLY A 153 -7.15 9.33 -6.17
C GLY A 153 -6.07 10.37 -5.88
N ASN A 154 -6.47 11.59 -5.62
CA ASN A 154 -5.59 12.72 -5.35
C ASN A 154 -5.16 12.87 -3.88
N VAL A 155 -5.47 11.90 -3.01
CA VAL A 155 -5.19 12.00 -1.58
C VAL A 155 -4.20 10.93 -1.13
N ILE A 156 -3.15 11.35 -0.44
CA ILE A 156 -2.27 10.47 0.33
C ILE A 156 -2.73 10.51 1.79
N MET A 157 -3.00 9.33 2.34
CA MET A 157 -3.45 9.14 3.72
C MET A 157 -2.37 8.41 4.51
N LEU A 158 -1.77 9.06 5.51
CA LEU A 158 -0.95 8.38 6.49
C LEU A 158 -1.86 7.97 7.66
N CYS A 159 -1.89 6.69 7.99
CA CYS A 159 -2.80 6.15 9.00
C CYS A 159 -2.03 5.61 10.19
N GLN A 160 -2.41 6.05 11.39
CA GLN A 160 -1.77 5.58 12.61
C GLN A 160 -1.78 4.06 12.70
N GLY A 161 -0.63 3.46 13.00
CA GLY A 161 -0.51 2.01 13.17
C GLY A 161 0.91 1.58 13.50
N ARG A 162 1.06 0.43 14.14
CA ARG A 162 2.36 -0.13 14.54
C ARG A 162 3.09 -0.83 13.41
N ASN A 163 2.38 -1.14 12.33
CA ASN A 163 2.89 -1.80 11.12
C ASN A 163 1.97 -1.52 9.94
N SER A 164 2.39 -1.92 8.73
CA SER A 164 1.66 -1.72 7.49
C SER A 164 0.23 -2.26 7.56
N THR A 165 0.04 -3.50 7.95
CA THR A 165 -1.30 -4.14 8.01
C THR A 165 -2.27 -3.34 8.88
N GLN A 166 -1.84 -2.95 10.09
CA GLN A 166 -2.71 -2.17 10.99
C GLN A 166 -3.01 -0.78 10.43
N SER A 167 -2.03 -0.13 9.80
CA SER A 167 -2.21 1.19 9.19
C SER A 167 -3.17 1.12 8.00
N LEU A 168 -3.00 0.17 7.09
CA LEU A 168 -3.86 0.01 5.92
C LEU A 168 -5.31 -0.33 6.31
N ASN A 169 -5.51 -1.22 7.29
CA ASN A 169 -6.86 -1.50 7.82
C ASN A 169 -7.52 -0.25 8.42
N ARG A 170 -6.76 0.65 9.00
CA ARG A 170 -7.27 1.92 9.53
C ARG A 170 -7.54 2.95 8.44
N CYS A 171 -6.72 2.99 7.39
CA CYS A 171 -7.03 3.76 6.17
C CYS A 171 -8.37 3.29 5.58
N GLU A 172 -8.53 1.99 5.38
CA GLU A 172 -9.76 1.39 4.88
C GLU A 172 -10.97 1.73 5.75
N ALA A 173 -10.85 1.64 7.07
CA ALA A 173 -11.93 1.96 7.99
C ALA A 173 -12.45 3.40 7.83
N LEU A 174 -11.57 4.38 7.65
CA LEU A 174 -11.97 5.76 7.39
C LEU A 174 -12.62 5.88 6.00
N LEU A 175 -12.06 5.26 4.97
CA LEU A 175 -12.61 5.31 3.62
C LEU A 175 -14.01 4.69 3.54
N LEU A 176 -14.24 3.54 4.17
CA LEU A 176 -15.56 2.91 4.25
C LEU A 176 -16.56 3.82 5.00
N ALA A 177 -16.13 4.47 6.07
CA ALA A 177 -16.98 5.38 6.84
C ALA A 177 -17.44 6.61 6.04
N VAL A 178 -16.62 7.07 5.08
CA VAL A 178 -16.97 8.18 4.17
C VAL A 178 -17.60 7.71 2.85
N GLY A 179 -17.82 6.40 2.69
CA GLY A 179 -18.47 5.81 1.51
C GLY A 179 -17.54 5.64 0.30
N ILE A 180 -16.23 5.62 0.52
CA ILE A 180 -15.21 5.35 -0.50
C ILE A 180 -14.76 3.89 -0.34
N GLY A 181 -14.73 3.12 -1.44
CA GLY A 181 -14.25 1.73 -1.40
C GLY A 181 -15.35 0.67 -1.31
N LYS A 182 -16.54 0.98 -1.83
CA LYS A 182 -17.59 -0.03 -2.09
C LYS A 182 -17.57 -0.46 -3.54
#